data_61b6fac72f73d78a9c4c289eeb9ef729
#
_entry.id   61b6fac72f73d78a9c4c289eeb9ef729
#
_cell.length_a   1.000
_cell.length_b   1.000
_cell.length_c   1.000
_cell.angle_alpha   90.00
_cell.angle_beta   90.00
_cell.angle_gamma   90.00
#
_symmetry.space_group_name_H-M   'P 1'
#
loop_
_entity.id
_entity.type
_entity.pdbx_description
1 polymer ?
#
loop_
_entity_poly.entity_id
_entity_poly.type
_entity_poly.pdbx_seq_one_letter_code
_entity_poly.pdbx_strand_id
1 'polypeptide(L)'
;MDQQDPPEFILDVFADPRSVRDVVKGILHTIFFHRFFPSLIPQTREVLDLTLPYVDDDELETMIEQRAATLERQLDAQRSSSTAGNPNPASNSGTAGGGRGQLVVQFFEKRRRKAWLSRGDEEVCWECWTIKVTVAEPRTESERAKVRRAMEQTLHTTAMKIVTFANTHKDHIPPITTQGTNPFPYKINLDQKETSWATRMRIY
;
A
#
# COMPACT_ATOMS: atom_id res chain seq x y z
N MET A 1 1.72 -17.31 -25.76
CA MET A 1 2.32 -16.06 -25.22
C MET A 1 2.14 -16.16 -23.73
N ASP A 2 3.21 -16.50 -23.04
CA ASP A 2 3.20 -16.63 -21.57
C ASP A 2 2.85 -15.25 -20.99
N GLN A 3 1.73 -15.19 -20.30
CA GLN A 3 1.33 -14.03 -19.54
C GLN A 3 2.23 -14.06 -18.29
N GLN A 4 3.34 -13.37 -18.37
CA GLN A 4 4.25 -13.22 -17.25
C GLN A 4 3.50 -12.46 -16.15
N ASP A 5 3.48 -13.03 -14.93
CA ASP A 5 2.87 -12.37 -13.78
C ASP A 5 3.52 -10.98 -13.60
N PRO A 6 2.74 -9.95 -13.27
CA PRO A 6 3.30 -8.61 -13.07
C PRO A 6 4.29 -8.63 -11.90
N PRO A 7 5.39 -7.86 -11.98
CA PRO A 7 6.30 -7.73 -10.86
C PRO A 7 5.56 -7.23 -9.62
N GLU A 8 5.79 -7.88 -8.49
CA GLU A 8 5.23 -7.54 -7.19
C GLU A 8 6.31 -7.06 -6.23
N PHE A 9 6.11 -5.89 -5.63
CA PHE A 9 6.97 -5.30 -4.62
C PHE A 9 6.29 -5.31 -3.26
N ILE A 10 6.92 -5.93 -2.28
CA ILE A 10 6.38 -6.05 -0.92
C ILE A 10 7.09 -5.06 0.00
N LEU A 11 6.29 -4.25 0.70
CA LEU A 11 6.72 -3.24 1.65
C LEU A 11 6.16 -3.56 3.03
N ASP A 12 7.04 -3.59 4.03
CA ASP A 12 6.64 -3.73 5.43
C ASP A 12 6.64 -2.35 6.09
N VAL A 13 5.54 -2.04 6.77
CA VAL A 13 5.29 -0.75 7.40
C VAL A 13 4.95 -0.98 8.87
N PHE A 14 5.53 -0.15 9.73
CA PHE A 14 5.28 -0.17 11.15
C PHE A 14 4.81 1.20 11.59
N ALA A 15 3.70 1.26 12.36
CA ALA A 15 3.15 2.52 12.83
C ALA A 15 2.46 2.35 14.20
N ASP A 16 2.29 3.44 14.94
CA ASP A 16 1.36 3.51 16.05
C ASP A 16 -0.06 3.84 15.55
N PRO A 17 -1.10 3.65 16.37
CA PRO A 17 -2.48 3.89 15.96
C PRO A 17 -2.79 5.31 15.49
N ARG A 18 -2.04 6.31 15.97
CA ARG A 18 -2.27 7.72 15.64
C ARG A 18 -1.60 8.12 14.32
N SER A 19 -0.52 7.44 13.99
CA SER A 19 0.32 7.77 12.83
C SER A 19 0.08 6.88 11.62
N VAL A 20 -0.65 5.76 11.78
CA VAL A 20 -0.87 4.79 10.69
C VAL A 20 -1.41 5.43 9.43
N ARG A 21 -2.37 6.33 9.54
CA ARG A 21 -2.99 7.02 8.40
C ARG A 21 -1.97 7.86 7.63
N ASP A 22 -1.22 8.71 8.33
CA ASP A 22 -0.24 9.59 7.71
C ASP A 22 0.94 8.82 7.11
N VAL A 23 1.42 7.78 7.80
CA VAL A 23 2.48 6.90 7.30
C VAL A 23 2.05 6.20 6.02
N VAL A 24 0.85 5.62 5.99
CA VAL A 24 0.30 4.94 4.79
C VAL A 24 0.11 5.92 3.65
N LYS A 25 -0.43 7.12 3.90
CA LYS A 25 -0.56 8.18 2.89
C LYS A 25 0.80 8.56 2.30
N GLY A 26 1.81 8.77 3.15
CA GLY A 26 3.16 9.11 2.70
C GLY A 26 3.77 8.03 1.78
N ILE A 27 3.58 6.75 2.11
CA ILE A 27 4.04 5.63 1.29
C ILE A 27 3.29 5.57 -0.05
N LEU A 28 1.97 5.72 -0.04
CA LEU A 28 1.16 5.73 -1.25
C LEU A 28 1.58 6.87 -2.17
N HIS A 29 1.69 8.10 -1.67
CA HIS A 29 2.18 9.23 -2.46
C HIS A 29 3.58 9.00 -3.02
N THR A 30 4.47 8.35 -2.26
CA THR A 30 5.82 8.01 -2.74
C THR A 30 5.76 7.02 -3.91
N ILE A 31 4.92 5.98 -3.84
CA ILE A 31 4.73 5.04 -4.95
C ILE A 31 4.17 5.78 -6.19
N PHE A 32 3.10 6.56 -6.01
CA PHE A 32 2.47 7.28 -7.11
C PHE A 32 3.39 8.35 -7.70
N PHE A 33 4.25 9.00 -6.93
CA PHE A 33 5.24 9.93 -7.46
C PHE A 33 6.14 9.30 -8.53
N HIS A 34 6.41 8.01 -8.44
CA HIS A 34 7.21 7.25 -9.41
C HIS A 34 6.40 6.56 -10.51
N ARG A 35 5.09 6.45 -10.38
CA ARG A 35 4.21 5.66 -11.28
C ARG A 35 2.99 6.43 -11.79
N PHE A 36 2.89 7.70 -11.49
CA PHE A 36 1.89 8.60 -12.03
C PHE A 36 2.56 9.49 -13.08
N PHE A 37 2.15 9.37 -14.34
CA PHE A 37 2.88 9.90 -15.49
C PHE A 37 2.33 11.17 -16.15
N PRO A 38 1.34 11.93 -15.65
CA PRO A 38 1.13 13.30 -16.06
C PRO A 38 2.34 14.17 -15.72
N SER A 39 2.47 15.32 -16.36
CA SER A 39 3.47 16.30 -15.96
C SER A 39 3.14 16.81 -14.55
N LEU A 40 3.93 16.39 -13.57
CA LEU A 40 3.78 16.79 -12.17
C LEU A 40 4.77 17.91 -11.82
N ILE A 41 4.32 18.88 -11.04
CA ILE A 41 5.21 19.77 -10.30
C ILE A 41 5.63 19.00 -9.03
N PRO A 42 6.92 18.74 -8.80
CA PRO A 42 7.38 18.04 -7.62
C PRO A 42 6.95 18.77 -6.34
N GLN A 43 6.20 18.09 -5.51
CA GLN A 43 5.76 18.55 -4.20
C GLN A 43 6.30 17.61 -3.12
N THR A 44 6.39 18.11 -1.89
CA THR A 44 6.80 17.33 -0.73
C THR A 44 5.87 17.58 0.45
N ARG A 45 5.77 16.58 1.34
CA ARG A 45 5.00 16.66 2.59
C ARG A 45 5.82 16.05 3.72
N GLU A 46 5.72 16.66 4.89
CA GLU A 46 6.32 16.11 6.12
C GLU A 46 5.43 14.98 6.67
N VAL A 47 6.04 13.82 6.91
CA VAL A 47 5.41 12.67 7.56
C VAL A 47 6.34 12.18 8.65
N LEU A 48 5.90 12.23 9.91
CA LEU A 48 6.78 12.13 11.06
C LEU A 48 7.89 13.20 10.93
N ASP A 49 9.16 12.82 10.98
CA ASP A 49 10.28 13.75 10.79
C ASP A 49 10.98 13.56 9.41
N LEU A 50 10.23 13.07 8.42
CA LEU A 50 10.72 12.80 7.07
C LEU A 50 9.97 13.61 6.03
N THR A 51 10.71 14.23 5.12
CA THR A 51 10.18 14.90 3.94
C THR A 51 10.01 13.88 2.83
N LEU A 52 8.77 13.56 2.47
CA LEU A 52 8.44 12.58 1.43
C LEU A 52 7.85 13.27 0.19
N PRO A 53 8.01 12.68 -1.01
CA PRO A 53 7.36 13.20 -2.22
C PRO A 53 5.84 13.10 -2.10
N TYR A 54 5.17 14.07 -2.71
CA TYR A 54 3.73 14.20 -2.72
C TYR A 54 3.23 14.46 -4.13
N VAL A 55 2.15 13.82 -4.53
CA VAL A 55 1.45 14.05 -5.80
C VAL A 55 0.27 14.96 -5.53
N ASP A 56 0.28 16.14 -6.14
CA ASP A 56 -0.77 17.16 -6.05
C ASP A 56 -1.80 16.90 -7.16
N ASP A 57 -2.72 15.96 -6.88
CA ASP A 57 -3.84 15.58 -7.73
C ASP A 57 -5.04 15.27 -6.84
N ASP A 58 -6.11 16.01 -6.99
CA ASP A 58 -7.29 15.97 -6.11
C ASP A 58 -7.98 14.60 -6.08
N GLU A 59 -8.06 13.94 -7.24
CA GLU A 59 -8.72 12.63 -7.35
C GLU A 59 -7.88 11.55 -6.67
N LEU A 60 -6.58 11.55 -6.93
CA LEU A 60 -5.65 10.64 -6.28
C LEU A 60 -5.58 10.87 -4.77
N GLU A 61 -5.50 12.13 -4.32
CA GLU A 61 -5.48 12.46 -2.89
C GLU A 61 -6.74 11.97 -2.19
N THR A 62 -7.91 12.22 -2.79
CA THR A 62 -9.20 11.74 -2.25
C THR A 62 -9.21 10.22 -2.13
N MET A 63 -8.73 9.50 -3.13
CA MET A 63 -8.67 8.04 -3.09
C MET A 63 -7.70 7.53 -2.03
N ILE A 64 -6.50 8.07 -1.96
CA ILE A 64 -5.49 7.73 -0.94
C ILE A 64 -6.06 7.95 0.46
N GLU A 65 -6.68 9.11 0.69
CA GLU A 65 -7.29 9.48 1.96
C GLU A 65 -8.37 8.47 2.38
N GLN A 66 -9.29 8.14 1.47
CA GLN A 66 -10.36 7.18 1.74
C GLN A 66 -9.81 5.79 2.07
N ARG A 67 -8.77 5.32 1.36
CA ARG A 67 -8.17 4.01 1.59
C ARG A 67 -7.40 3.96 2.90
N ALA A 68 -6.61 4.98 3.21
CA ALA A 68 -5.88 5.09 4.47
C ALA A 68 -6.83 5.15 5.67
N ALA A 69 -7.90 5.95 5.60
CA ALA A 69 -8.91 6.04 6.64
C ALA A 69 -9.71 4.72 6.81
N THR A 70 -9.93 3.97 5.74
CA THR A 70 -10.60 2.67 5.83
C THR A 70 -9.70 1.63 6.48
N LEU A 71 -8.40 1.61 6.13
CA LEU A 71 -7.42 0.74 6.80
C LEU A 71 -7.32 1.05 8.28
N GLU A 72 -7.21 2.33 8.65
CA GLU A 72 -7.16 2.77 10.05
C GLU A 72 -8.36 2.22 10.84
N ARG A 73 -9.60 2.41 10.33
CA ARG A 73 -10.81 1.87 10.96
C ARG A 73 -10.81 0.35 11.10
N GLN A 74 -10.30 -0.38 10.10
CA GLN A 74 -10.18 -1.85 10.18
C GLN A 74 -9.20 -2.28 11.26
N LEU A 75 -8.06 -1.61 11.37
CA LEU A 75 -7.05 -1.87 12.38
C LEU A 75 -7.58 -1.57 13.79
N ASP A 76 -8.33 -0.48 13.96
CA ASP A 76 -8.97 -0.11 15.23
C ASP A 76 -10.04 -1.12 15.64
N ALA A 77 -10.85 -1.61 14.71
CA ALA A 77 -11.83 -2.65 14.97
C ALA A 77 -11.18 -3.98 15.40
N GLN A 78 -10.06 -4.37 14.78
CA GLN A 78 -9.30 -5.57 15.19
C GLN A 78 -8.77 -5.44 16.62
N ARG A 79 -8.26 -4.26 16.99
CA ARG A 79 -7.75 -3.98 18.33
C ARG A 79 -8.85 -4.05 19.39
N SER A 80 -10.00 -3.45 19.10
CA SER A 80 -11.16 -3.45 20.01
C SER A 80 -11.70 -4.86 20.23
N SER A 81 -11.70 -5.71 19.21
CA SER A 81 -12.16 -7.11 19.32
C SER A 81 -11.20 -8.01 20.08
N SER A 82 -9.88 -7.75 20.00
CA SER A 82 -8.86 -8.51 20.76
C SER A 82 -8.87 -8.18 22.27
N THR A 83 -9.36 -7.01 22.63
CA THR A 83 -9.45 -6.60 24.04
C THR A 83 -10.70 -7.18 24.75
N ALA A 84 -11.75 -7.52 23.98
CA ALA A 84 -13.03 -8.01 24.51
C ALA A 84 -13.10 -9.54 24.73
N GLY A 85 -12.12 -10.32 24.33
CA GLY A 85 -12.22 -11.78 24.29
C GLY A 85 -10.98 -12.52 24.80
N ASN A 86 -10.69 -12.52 26.07
CA ASN A 86 -10.28 -13.68 26.88
C ASN A 86 -9.65 -13.29 28.23
N PRO A 87 -10.22 -13.73 29.40
CA PRO A 87 -9.59 -13.52 30.70
C PRO A 87 -8.55 -14.60 31.06
N ASN A 88 -7.94 -15.30 30.10
CA ASN A 88 -6.99 -16.37 30.41
C ASN A 88 -5.54 -15.90 30.17
N PRO A 89 -4.75 -15.65 31.25
CA PRO A 89 -3.39 -15.10 31.15
C PRO A 89 -2.30 -16.10 30.72
N ALA A 90 -2.64 -17.29 30.25
CA ALA A 90 -1.68 -18.38 30.05
C ALA A 90 -1.25 -18.65 28.58
N SER A 91 -1.69 -17.86 27.61
CA SER A 91 -1.16 -17.95 26.24
C SER A 91 -0.16 -16.82 25.97
N ASN A 92 1.04 -17.02 26.50
CA ASN A 92 2.19 -16.14 26.30
C ASN A 92 2.81 -16.40 24.91
N SER A 93 2.15 -15.94 23.87
CA SER A 93 2.80 -15.69 22.57
C SER A 93 2.93 -14.19 22.42
N GLY A 94 4.17 -13.69 22.54
CA GLY A 94 4.55 -12.29 22.65
C GLY A 94 4.23 -11.39 21.44
N THR A 95 2.96 -11.24 21.14
CA THR A 95 2.44 -10.23 20.22
C THR A 95 1.47 -9.35 21.01
N ALA A 96 2.02 -8.34 21.68
CA ALA A 96 1.22 -7.27 22.27
C ALA A 96 0.24 -6.74 21.19
N GLY A 97 -1.04 -6.88 21.46
CA GLY A 97 -2.29 -6.32 20.87
C GLY A 97 -2.30 -5.47 19.62
N GLY A 98 -1.30 -5.57 18.73
CA GLY A 98 -1.20 -4.76 17.51
C GLY A 98 -2.02 -5.34 16.35
N GLY A 99 -2.79 -4.50 15.66
CA GLY A 99 -3.51 -4.86 14.45
C GLY A 99 -2.56 -5.09 13.27
N ARG A 100 -2.99 -5.91 12.31
CA ARG A 100 -2.31 -6.09 11.03
C ARG A 100 -3.28 -5.85 9.89
N GLY A 101 -2.81 -5.13 8.86
CA GLY A 101 -3.60 -4.86 7.66
C GLY A 101 -2.72 -4.84 6.42
N GLN A 102 -3.37 -4.89 5.26
CA GLN A 102 -2.68 -4.91 3.99
C GLN A 102 -3.42 -4.05 2.98
N LEU A 103 -2.64 -3.29 2.21
CA LEU A 103 -3.08 -2.55 1.03
C LEU A 103 -2.35 -3.09 -0.20
N VAL A 104 -3.06 -3.16 -1.31
CA VAL A 104 -2.48 -3.56 -2.60
C VAL A 104 -2.76 -2.47 -3.61
N VAL A 105 -1.69 -1.91 -4.19
CA VAL A 105 -1.76 -0.95 -5.29
C VAL A 105 -1.42 -1.70 -6.58
N GLN A 106 -2.28 -1.58 -7.57
CA GLN A 106 -2.11 -2.23 -8.87
C GLN A 106 -2.21 -1.19 -9.97
N PHE A 107 -1.28 -1.26 -10.92
CA PHE A 107 -1.26 -0.43 -12.12
C PHE A 107 -1.62 -1.26 -13.35
N PHE A 108 -2.48 -0.70 -14.22
CA PHE A 108 -3.03 -1.41 -15.37
C PHE A 108 -2.72 -0.69 -16.67
N GLU A 109 -2.61 -1.46 -17.74
CA GLU A 109 -2.58 -1.01 -19.12
C GLU A 109 -3.91 -1.35 -19.79
N LYS A 110 -4.49 -0.43 -20.55
CA LYS A 110 -5.64 -0.71 -21.40
C LYS A 110 -5.16 -1.27 -22.74
N ARG A 111 -5.49 -2.52 -23.02
CA ARG A 111 -5.18 -3.20 -24.30
C ARG A 111 -6.46 -3.44 -25.08
N ARG A 112 -6.44 -3.15 -26.39
CA ARG A 112 -7.54 -3.52 -27.27
C ARG A 112 -7.57 -5.03 -27.46
N ARG A 113 -8.70 -5.67 -27.16
CA ARG A 113 -8.90 -7.08 -27.49
C ARG A 113 -8.93 -7.26 -29.02
N LYS A 114 -8.11 -8.20 -29.52
CA LYS A 114 -8.08 -8.57 -30.94
C LYS A 114 -9.25 -9.48 -31.40
N ALA A 115 -10.22 -9.75 -30.52
CA ALA A 115 -11.33 -10.63 -30.82
C ALA A 115 -12.49 -9.86 -31.47
N TRP A 116 -12.91 -10.30 -32.67
CA TRP A 116 -13.95 -9.65 -33.49
C TRP A 116 -15.36 -9.62 -32.85
N LEU A 117 -15.57 -10.41 -31.78
CA LEU A 117 -16.86 -10.55 -31.08
C LEU A 117 -16.94 -9.78 -29.72
N SER A 118 -15.86 -9.22 -29.21
CA SER A 118 -15.89 -8.45 -27.96
C SER A 118 -15.36 -7.04 -28.17
N ARG A 119 -16.27 -6.08 -28.24
CA ARG A 119 -15.93 -4.65 -28.18
C ARG A 119 -15.67 -4.27 -26.71
N GLY A 120 -14.40 -4.10 -26.36
CA GLY A 120 -14.00 -3.61 -25.04
C GLY A 120 -12.50 -3.66 -24.84
N ASP A 121 -11.96 -2.67 -24.15
CA ASP A 121 -10.57 -2.67 -23.73
C ASP A 121 -10.41 -3.65 -22.56
N GLU A 122 -9.29 -4.37 -22.53
CA GLU A 122 -8.90 -5.24 -21.42
C GLU A 122 -7.90 -4.51 -20.53
N GLU A 123 -8.15 -4.50 -19.24
CA GLU A 123 -7.18 -4.00 -18.25
C GLU A 123 -6.22 -5.13 -17.88
N VAL A 124 -4.94 -4.96 -18.21
CA VAL A 124 -3.87 -5.90 -17.87
C VAL A 124 -3.00 -5.29 -16.80
N CYS A 125 -2.89 -5.94 -15.63
CA CYS A 125 -2.02 -5.49 -14.56
C CYS A 125 -0.56 -5.63 -14.99
N TRP A 126 0.23 -4.56 -14.88
CA TRP A 126 1.64 -4.56 -15.23
C TRP A 126 2.57 -4.34 -14.04
N GLU A 127 2.08 -3.87 -12.90
CA GLU A 127 2.86 -3.73 -11.66
C GLU A 127 1.93 -3.80 -10.43
N CYS A 128 2.44 -4.40 -9.35
CA CYS A 128 1.74 -4.56 -8.09
C CYS A 128 2.63 -4.18 -6.89
N TRP A 129 2.08 -3.42 -5.93
CA TRP A 129 2.74 -3.06 -4.67
C TRP A 129 1.88 -3.54 -3.51
N THR A 130 2.44 -4.40 -2.67
CA THR A 130 1.78 -4.93 -1.47
C THR A 130 2.36 -4.24 -0.23
N ILE A 131 1.54 -3.48 0.48
CA ILE A 131 1.93 -2.74 1.68
C ILE A 131 1.36 -3.47 2.89
N LYS A 132 2.22 -4.09 3.69
CA LYS A 132 1.87 -4.79 4.93
C LYS A 132 2.08 -3.87 6.11
N VAL A 133 1.00 -3.55 6.82
CA VAL A 133 1.02 -2.61 7.94
C VAL A 133 0.88 -3.37 9.25
N THR A 134 1.82 -3.14 10.18
CA THR A 134 1.77 -3.65 11.55
C THR A 134 1.63 -2.46 12.49
N VAL A 135 0.61 -2.50 13.36
CA VAL A 135 0.36 -1.43 14.35
C VAL A 135 0.87 -1.87 15.72
N ALA A 136 1.68 -1.02 16.37
CA ALA A 136 2.14 -1.20 17.71
C ALA A 136 1.34 -0.35 18.70
N GLU A 137 1.09 -0.88 19.88
CA GLU A 137 0.43 -0.17 20.98
C GLU A 137 1.40 0.06 22.15
N PRO A 138 2.11 1.20 22.18
CA PRO A 138 2.97 1.52 23.30
C PRO A 138 2.12 1.86 24.54
N ARG A 139 2.41 1.23 25.68
CA ARG A 139 1.72 1.45 26.96
C ARG A 139 2.43 2.44 27.84
N THR A 140 3.75 2.53 27.76
CA THR A 140 4.58 3.40 28.57
C THR A 140 5.22 4.51 27.74
N GLU A 141 5.68 5.58 28.37
CA GLU A 141 6.38 6.68 27.69
C GLU A 141 7.70 6.20 27.04
N SER A 142 8.42 5.31 27.72
CA SER A 142 9.63 4.69 27.17
C SER A 142 9.33 3.86 25.90
N GLU A 143 8.22 3.13 25.90
CA GLU A 143 7.78 2.38 24.72
C GLU A 143 7.37 3.30 23.58
N ARG A 144 6.69 4.42 23.87
CA ARG A 144 6.34 5.43 22.86
C ARG A 144 7.56 5.98 22.14
N ALA A 145 8.62 6.32 22.89
CA ALA A 145 9.85 6.80 22.31
C ALA A 145 10.54 5.75 21.43
N LYS A 146 10.52 4.47 21.82
CA LYS A 146 11.06 3.36 21.02
C LYS A 146 10.24 3.14 19.74
N VAL A 147 8.91 3.12 19.87
CA VAL A 147 7.98 2.96 18.75
C VAL A 147 8.16 4.12 17.75
N ARG A 148 8.27 5.36 18.23
CA ARG A 148 8.49 6.53 17.38
C ARG A 148 9.77 6.38 16.52
N ARG A 149 10.89 6.01 17.14
CA ARG A 149 12.16 5.77 16.42
C ARG A 149 12.03 4.64 15.39
N ALA A 150 11.36 3.54 15.76
CA ALA A 150 11.15 2.41 14.88
C ALA A 150 10.26 2.81 13.67
N MET A 151 9.25 3.64 13.87
CA MET A 151 8.41 4.17 12.80
C MET A 151 9.20 5.03 11.81
N GLU A 152 9.97 5.99 12.30
CA GLU A 152 10.82 6.87 11.47
C GLU A 152 11.83 6.06 10.66
N GLN A 153 12.53 5.13 11.31
CA GLN A 153 13.50 4.26 10.64
C GLN A 153 12.84 3.36 9.58
N THR A 154 11.70 2.77 9.90
CA THR A 154 10.98 1.89 8.97
C THR A 154 10.42 2.68 7.79
N LEU A 155 9.84 3.85 8.05
CA LEU A 155 9.33 4.74 7.00
C LEU A 155 10.44 5.18 6.04
N HIS A 156 11.60 5.61 6.58
CA HIS A 156 12.76 5.96 5.78
C HIS A 156 13.23 4.78 4.92
N THR A 157 13.38 3.60 5.54
CA THR A 157 13.81 2.38 4.83
C THR A 157 12.83 2.00 3.73
N THR A 158 11.53 2.10 4.01
CA THR A 158 10.47 1.78 3.03
C THR A 158 10.46 2.79 1.88
N ALA A 159 10.59 4.09 2.16
CA ALA A 159 10.71 5.11 1.12
C ALA A 159 11.92 4.85 0.21
N MET A 160 13.08 4.52 0.79
CA MET A 160 14.28 4.18 0.02
C MET A 160 14.12 2.91 -0.82
N LYS A 161 13.40 1.90 -0.31
CA LYS A 161 13.06 0.70 -1.10
C LYS A 161 12.18 1.07 -2.30
N ILE A 162 11.17 1.93 -2.12
CA ILE A 162 10.31 2.38 -3.22
C ILE A 162 11.17 3.06 -4.30
N VAL A 163 12.01 4.01 -3.90
CA VAL A 163 12.90 4.72 -4.83
C VAL A 163 13.82 3.74 -5.58
N THR A 164 14.39 2.78 -4.86
CA THR A 164 15.28 1.77 -5.46
C THR A 164 14.53 0.91 -6.45
N PHE A 165 13.39 0.32 -6.05
CA PHE A 165 12.59 -0.54 -6.92
C PHE A 165 12.08 0.21 -8.15
N ALA A 166 11.55 1.43 -7.95
CA ALA A 166 11.05 2.25 -9.03
C ALA A 166 12.12 2.61 -10.07
N ASN A 167 13.37 2.81 -9.62
CA ASN A 167 14.48 3.18 -10.51
C ASN A 167 15.16 1.99 -11.16
N THR A 168 15.23 0.84 -10.51
CA THR A 168 15.89 -0.36 -11.05
C THR A 168 14.96 -1.22 -11.91
N HIS A 169 13.64 -1.12 -11.71
CA HIS A 169 12.66 -1.92 -12.44
C HIS A 169 11.77 -1.01 -13.30
N LYS A 170 12.22 -0.70 -14.50
CA LYS A 170 11.53 0.19 -15.45
C LYS A 170 11.13 -0.52 -16.76
N ASP A 171 11.78 -1.64 -17.07
CA ASP A 171 11.66 -2.30 -18.38
C ASP A 171 10.28 -2.91 -18.63
N HIS A 172 9.51 -3.16 -17.55
CA HIS A 172 8.15 -3.69 -17.61
C HIS A 172 7.07 -2.61 -17.76
N ILE A 173 7.44 -1.31 -17.64
CA ILE A 173 6.48 -0.21 -17.78
C ILE A 173 6.00 -0.17 -19.23
N PRO A 174 4.67 -0.24 -19.49
CA PRO A 174 4.17 -0.18 -20.86
C PRO A 174 4.48 1.16 -21.53
N PRO A 175 4.55 1.21 -22.87
CA PRO A 175 4.79 2.46 -23.61
C PRO A 175 3.72 3.50 -23.32
N ILE A 176 4.15 4.73 -22.98
CA ILE A 176 3.26 5.85 -22.77
C ILE A 176 2.88 6.44 -24.13
N THR A 177 1.61 6.28 -24.51
CA THR A 177 1.09 6.73 -25.81
C THR A 177 0.16 7.95 -25.71
N THR A 178 -0.21 8.37 -24.50
CA THR A 178 -1.09 9.52 -24.23
C THR A 178 -0.30 10.68 -23.68
N GLN A 179 -0.71 11.91 -24.01
CA GLN A 179 -0.14 13.13 -23.48
C GLN A 179 -1.14 13.83 -22.54
N GLY A 180 -0.66 14.35 -21.41
CA GLY A 180 -1.42 15.23 -20.54
C GLY A 180 -2.33 14.57 -19.50
N THR A 181 -2.63 13.28 -19.64
CA THR A 181 -3.43 12.50 -18.67
C THR A 181 -2.68 11.28 -18.19
N ASN A 182 -3.03 10.74 -17.04
CA ASN A 182 -2.43 9.49 -16.57
C ASN A 182 -2.79 8.34 -17.54
N PRO A 183 -1.80 7.71 -18.21
CA PRO A 183 -2.05 6.67 -19.20
C PRO A 183 -2.48 5.35 -18.58
N PHE A 184 -2.21 5.15 -17.28
CA PHE A 184 -2.39 3.89 -16.61
C PHE A 184 -3.46 3.97 -15.53
N PRO A 185 -4.59 3.25 -15.70
CA PRO A 185 -5.54 3.04 -14.60
C PRO A 185 -4.85 2.39 -13.40
N TYR A 186 -5.31 2.71 -12.21
CA TYR A 186 -4.80 2.11 -10.98
C TYR A 186 -5.93 1.74 -10.01
N LYS A 187 -5.66 0.81 -9.12
CA LYS A 187 -6.57 0.40 -8.06
C LYS A 187 -5.81 0.30 -6.74
N ILE A 188 -6.42 0.79 -5.67
CA ILE A 188 -5.93 0.64 -4.30
C ILE A 188 -6.96 -0.21 -3.56
N ASN A 189 -6.60 -1.45 -3.27
CA ASN A 189 -7.47 -2.42 -2.61
C ASN A 189 -6.99 -2.67 -1.17
N LEU A 190 -7.96 -2.77 -0.25
CA LEU A 190 -7.68 -3.29 1.08
C LEU A 190 -7.93 -4.79 1.07
N ASP A 191 -6.95 -5.57 1.50
CA ASP A 191 -7.14 -7.01 1.65
C ASP A 191 -7.88 -7.29 2.97
N GLN A 192 -9.11 -7.77 2.83
CA GLN A 192 -9.92 -8.20 3.97
C GLN A 192 -9.59 -9.66 4.30
N LYS A 193 -8.58 -9.89 5.11
CA LYS A 193 -8.07 -11.21 5.56
C LYS A 193 -7.19 -11.93 4.53
N GLU A 194 -6.11 -12.51 5.04
CA GLU A 194 -5.42 -13.61 4.40
C GLU A 194 -6.42 -14.76 4.08
N THR A 195 -7.15 -14.61 2.99
CA THR A 195 -7.78 -15.77 2.38
C THR A 195 -6.64 -16.53 1.72
N SER A 196 -6.20 -17.55 2.46
CA SER A 196 -5.28 -18.59 2.07
C SER A 196 -5.24 -18.77 0.54
N TRP A 197 -4.05 -18.72 -0.04
CA TRP A 197 -3.73 -19.15 -1.41
C TRP A 197 -4.32 -20.52 -1.78
N ALA A 198 -4.75 -21.31 -0.77
CA ALA A 198 -5.39 -22.61 -0.94
C ALA A 198 -6.79 -22.57 -1.59
N THR A 199 -7.46 -21.43 -1.64
CA THR A 199 -8.83 -21.36 -2.21
C THR A 199 -8.83 -21.10 -3.72
N ARG A 200 -7.71 -20.70 -4.33
CA ARG A 200 -7.60 -20.53 -5.78
C ARG A 200 -7.40 -21.80 -6.60
N MET A 201 -7.14 -22.94 -5.96
CA MET A 201 -6.90 -24.23 -6.63
C MET A 201 -8.08 -25.19 -6.64
N ARG A 202 -9.31 -24.76 -6.37
CA ARG A 202 -10.49 -25.62 -6.43
C ARG A 202 -11.59 -25.05 -7.30
N ILE A 203 -11.33 -24.97 -8.58
CA ILE A 203 -12.39 -25.03 -9.60
C ILE A 203 -11.82 -25.81 -10.77
N TYR A 204 -11.94 -27.10 -10.72
CA TYR A 204 -12.08 -28.00 -11.83
C TYR A 204 -13.29 -28.86 -11.53
#